data_5ae908b80b27c4766af64e42fd5d472b
#
_entry.id   5ae908b80b27c4766af64e42fd5d472b
#
_cell.length_a   1.000
_cell.length_b   1.000
_cell.length_c   1.000
_cell.angle_alpha   90.00
_cell.angle_beta   90.00
_cell.angle_gamma   90.00
#
_symmetry.space_group_name_H-M   'P 1'
#
loop_
_entity.id
_entity.type
_entity.pdbx_description
1 polymer ?
#
loop_
_entity_poly.entity_id
_entity_poly.type
_entity_poly.pdbx_seq_one_letter_code
_entity_poly.pdbx_strand_id
1 'polypeptide(L)'
;MYSLRAATADDLELCFDLHAAAMGSYVAAVWGWDDDVQHDFHVRGFDPAKIRIVTVDGRDLGVLIVEYAPHEIVLGRIELHPDAQGRGIGTALIREVLAEGAASGRPVALEVLTVNPRAQALYERLGFREVGRSGVKVRMRH
;
A
#
# COMPACT_ATOMS: atom_id res chain seq x y z
N MET A 1 12.31 13.09 -6.98
CA MET A 1 11.66 12.35 -8.08
C MET A 1 11.60 10.86 -7.74
N TYR A 2 10.50 10.23 -7.96
CA TYR A 2 10.35 8.80 -7.70
C TYR A 2 10.26 8.00 -9.00
N SER A 3 10.59 6.71 -8.91
CA SER A 3 10.39 5.73 -9.97
C SER A 3 9.93 4.40 -9.36
N LEU A 4 9.48 3.50 -10.22
CA LEU A 4 9.05 2.16 -9.83
C LEU A 4 9.94 1.13 -10.51
N ARG A 5 10.33 0.11 -9.76
CA ARG A 5 11.02 -1.05 -10.32
C ARG A 5 10.33 -2.34 -9.88
N ALA A 6 10.44 -3.38 -10.69
CA ALA A 6 9.95 -4.70 -10.30
C ALA A 6 10.74 -5.23 -9.11
N ALA A 7 10.05 -5.84 -8.15
CA ALA A 7 10.71 -6.55 -7.07
C ALA A 7 11.25 -7.89 -7.56
N THR A 8 12.26 -8.40 -6.88
CA THR A 8 12.83 -9.73 -7.10
C THR A 8 12.79 -10.54 -5.81
N ALA A 9 13.16 -11.81 -5.87
CA ALA A 9 13.26 -12.65 -4.69
C ALA A 9 14.22 -12.08 -3.64
N ASP A 10 15.25 -11.33 -4.07
CA ASP A 10 16.23 -10.72 -3.19
C ASP A 10 15.67 -9.54 -2.37
N ASP A 11 14.48 -9.06 -2.70
CA ASP A 11 13.84 -7.94 -2.01
C ASP A 11 12.99 -8.35 -0.81
N LEU A 12 12.98 -9.63 -0.43
CA LEU A 12 12.14 -10.13 0.67
C LEU A 12 12.35 -9.35 1.96
N GLU A 13 13.60 -9.21 2.40
CA GLU A 13 13.91 -8.48 3.65
C GLU A 13 13.69 -6.98 3.52
N LEU A 14 14.01 -6.41 2.37
CA LEU A 14 13.72 -5.00 2.09
C LEU A 14 12.23 -4.71 2.21
N CYS A 15 11.38 -5.54 1.61
CA CYS A 15 9.93 -5.37 1.68
C CYS A 15 9.40 -5.52 3.10
N PHE A 16 9.95 -6.44 3.89
CA PHE A 16 9.60 -6.58 5.30
C PHE A 16 9.96 -5.34 6.09
N ASP A 17 11.18 -4.83 5.91
CA ASP A 17 11.65 -3.62 6.61
C ASP A 17 10.81 -2.40 6.25
N LEU A 18 10.44 -2.24 4.99
CA LEU A 18 9.58 -1.15 4.55
C LEU A 18 8.17 -1.27 5.12
N HIS A 19 7.62 -2.48 5.16
CA HIS A 19 6.32 -2.73 5.78
C HIS A 19 6.35 -2.39 7.28
N ALA A 20 7.37 -2.84 8.00
CA ALA A 20 7.52 -2.55 9.43
C ALA A 20 7.64 -1.04 9.68
N ALA A 21 8.43 -0.34 8.87
CA ALA A 21 8.63 1.10 9.00
C ALA A 21 7.35 1.90 8.72
N ALA A 22 6.56 1.48 7.71
CA ALA A 22 5.35 2.19 7.31
C ALA A 22 4.14 1.82 8.15
N MET A 23 3.98 0.56 8.53
CA MET A 23 2.75 0.01 9.10
C MET A 23 2.90 -0.56 10.51
N GLY A 24 4.13 -0.70 11.02
CA GLY A 24 4.37 -1.39 12.29
C GLY A 24 3.56 -0.86 13.45
N SER A 25 3.46 0.46 13.60
CA SER A 25 2.69 1.07 14.69
C SER A 25 1.18 0.81 14.57
N TYR A 26 0.64 0.77 13.35
CA TYR A 26 -0.78 0.49 13.12
C TYR A 26 -1.10 -0.98 13.38
N VAL A 27 -0.26 -1.89 12.90
CA VAL A 27 -0.39 -3.32 13.17
C VAL A 27 -0.28 -3.59 14.66
N ALA A 28 0.70 -2.97 15.34
CA ALA A 28 0.87 -3.11 16.78
C ALA A 28 -0.35 -2.64 17.56
N ALA A 29 -0.99 -1.56 17.12
CA ALA A 29 -2.18 -1.02 17.78
C ALA A 29 -3.39 -1.96 17.70
N VAL A 30 -3.48 -2.78 16.65
CA VAL A 30 -4.63 -3.68 16.43
C VAL A 30 -4.35 -5.09 16.97
N TRP A 31 -3.18 -5.66 16.63
CA TRP A 31 -2.86 -7.08 16.90
C TRP A 31 -1.62 -7.28 17.75
N GLY A 32 -0.90 -6.22 18.11
CA GLY A 32 0.44 -6.34 18.65
C GLY A 32 1.46 -6.63 17.55
N TRP A 33 2.72 -6.42 17.85
CA TRP A 33 3.81 -6.70 16.92
C TRP A 33 4.83 -7.64 17.56
N ASP A 34 4.99 -8.81 16.97
CA ASP A 34 6.05 -9.76 17.26
C ASP A 34 6.83 -9.95 15.96
N ASP A 35 8.11 -9.60 15.96
CA ASP A 35 8.94 -9.62 14.74
C ASP A 35 8.96 -10.99 14.07
N ASP A 36 9.10 -12.07 14.83
CA ASP A 36 9.19 -13.41 14.26
C ASP A 36 7.87 -13.82 13.61
N VAL A 37 6.76 -13.54 14.27
CA VAL A 37 5.42 -13.83 13.73
C VAL A 37 5.15 -13.02 12.47
N GLN A 38 5.45 -11.72 12.49
CA GLN A 38 5.24 -10.84 11.35
C GLN A 38 6.14 -11.23 10.19
N HIS A 39 7.38 -11.57 10.46
CA HIS A 39 8.32 -12.03 9.44
C HIS A 39 7.83 -13.32 8.79
N ASP A 40 7.33 -14.29 9.58
CA ASP A 40 6.76 -15.53 9.05
C ASP A 40 5.58 -15.27 8.11
N PHE A 41 4.66 -14.38 8.48
CA PHE A 41 3.55 -13.99 7.61
C PHE A 41 4.06 -13.38 6.31
N HIS A 42 5.07 -12.52 6.41
CA HIS A 42 5.65 -11.86 5.25
C HIS A 42 6.29 -12.87 4.30
N VAL A 43 7.11 -13.78 4.83
CA VAL A 43 7.77 -14.83 4.01
C VAL A 43 6.74 -15.68 3.29
N ARG A 44 5.69 -16.10 3.99
CA ARG A 44 4.65 -16.95 3.39
C ARG A 44 3.82 -16.26 2.31
N GLY A 45 3.60 -14.96 2.46
CA GLY A 45 2.79 -14.16 1.52
C GLY A 45 3.60 -13.43 0.47
N PHE A 46 4.92 -13.52 0.50
CA PHE A 46 5.77 -12.75 -0.41
C PHE A 46 5.70 -13.29 -1.84
N ASP A 47 5.25 -12.45 -2.75
CA ASP A 47 5.22 -12.73 -4.19
C ASP A 47 5.81 -11.54 -4.94
N PRO A 48 7.12 -11.60 -5.29
CA PRO A 48 7.78 -10.47 -5.93
C PRO A 48 7.18 -10.08 -7.28
N ALA A 49 6.53 -11.02 -7.97
CA ALA A 49 5.88 -10.73 -9.26
C ALA A 49 4.74 -9.70 -9.13
N LYS A 50 4.15 -9.58 -7.95
CA LYS A 50 3.06 -8.62 -7.68
C LYS A 50 3.53 -7.29 -7.12
N ILE A 51 4.82 -7.17 -6.79
CA ILE A 51 5.36 -6.04 -6.03
C ILE A 51 6.19 -5.14 -6.94
N ARG A 52 5.96 -3.84 -6.82
CA ARG A 52 6.86 -2.81 -7.35
C ARG A 52 7.49 -2.04 -6.19
N ILE A 53 8.78 -1.80 -6.29
CA ILE A 53 9.52 -1.01 -5.30
C ILE A 53 9.51 0.45 -5.72
N VAL A 54 9.17 1.33 -4.78
CA VAL A 54 9.20 2.78 -5.01
C VAL A 54 10.60 3.27 -4.66
N THR A 55 11.31 3.75 -5.67
CA THR A 55 12.66 4.31 -5.51
C THR A 55 12.57 5.83 -5.54
N VAL A 56 13.13 6.48 -4.54
CA VAL A 56 13.11 7.94 -4.39
C VAL A 56 14.54 8.43 -4.28
N ASP A 57 14.98 9.23 -5.25
CA ASP A 57 16.35 9.76 -5.28
C ASP A 57 17.43 8.67 -5.11
N GLY A 58 17.21 7.53 -5.77
CA GLY A 58 18.13 6.39 -5.74
C GLY A 58 18.01 5.46 -4.53
N ARG A 59 17.06 5.71 -3.61
CA ARG A 59 16.82 4.88 -2.42
C ARG A 59 15.50 4.12 -2.55
N ASP A 60 15.51 2.85 -2.18
CA ASP A 60 14.31 2.02 -2.16
C ASP A 60 13.50 2.34 -0.88
N LEU A 61 12.43 3.12 -1.02
CA LEU A 61 11.69 3.69 0.11
C LEU A 61 10.21 3.34 0.14
N GLY A 62 9.74 2.46 -0.72
CA GLY A 62 8.34 2.11 -0.70
C GLY A 62 7.99 0.83 -1.44
N VAL A 63 6.77 0.37 -1.18
CA VAL A 63 6.20 -0.83 -1.79
C VAL A 63 4.83 -0.47 -2.37
N LEU A 64 4.58 -0.91 -3.59
CA LEU A 64 3.29 -0.74 -4.26
C LEU A 64 2.82 -2.10 -4.78
N ILE A 65 1.61 -2.50 -4.38
CA ILE A 65 0.93 -3.67 -4.91
C ILE A 65 -0.41 -3.22 -5.49
N VAL A 66 -0.61 -3.47 -6.77
CA VAL A 66 -1.87 -3.19 -7.46
C VAL A 66 -2.31 -4.46 -8.16
N GLU A 67 -3.54 -4.88 -7.91
CA GLU A 67 -4.12 -6.05 -8.55
C GLU A 67 -5.15 -5.62 -9.60
N TYR A 68 -5.00 -6.10 -10.82
CA TYR A 68 -5.84 -5.76 -11.97
C TYR A 68 -6.83 -6.88 -12.22
N ALA A 69 -8.00 -6.80 -11.57
CA ALA A 69 -9.10 -7.74 -11.79
C ALA A 69 -9.95 -7.29 -13.00
N PRO A 70 -10.75 -8.19 -13.62
CA PRO A 70 -11.54 -7.84 -14.81
C PRO A 70 -12.48 -6.66 -14.63
N HIS A 71 -13.07 -6.49 -13.44
CA HIS A 71 -14.10 -5.49 -13.16
C HIS A 71 -13.71 -4.44 -12.15
N GLU A 72 -12.53 -4.55 -11.56
CA GLU A 72 -12.02 -3.56 -10.61
C GLU A 72 -10.50 -3.62 -10.52
N ILE A 73 -9.91 -2.51 -10.13
CA ILE A 73 -8.48 -2.44 -9.77
C ILE A 73 -8.44 -2.37 -8.25
N VAL A 74 -7.62 -3.23 -7.62
CA VAL A 74 -7.45 -3.22 -6.17
C VAL A 74 -6.08 -2.65 -5.84
N LEU A 75 -6.06 -1.53 -5.11
CA LEU A 75 -4.85 -1.00 -4.50
C LEU A 75 -4.59 -1.82 -3.24
N GLY A 76 -3.84 -2.90 -3.39
CA GLY A 76 -3.62 -3.87 -2.32
C GLY A 76 -2.67 -3.37 -1.24
N ARG A 77 -1.63 -2.63 -1.65
CA ARG A 77 -0.66 -2.09 -0.72
C ARG A 77 0.01 -0.85 -1.30
N ILE A 78 0.07 0.19 -0.49
CA ILE A 78 0.90 1.37 -0.73
C ILE A 78 1.55 1.74 0.59
N GLU A 79 2.85 1.52 0.69
CA GLU A 79 3.61 1.72 1.92
C GLU A 79 4.86 2.51 1.60
N LEU A 80 5.04 3.64 2.29
CA LEU A 80 6.22 4.49 2.15
C LEU A 80 6.96 4.56 3.48
N HIS A 81 8.27 4.38 3.41
CA HIS A 81 9.15 4.67 4.53
C HIS A 81 8.91 6.12 5.00
N PRO A 82 9.00 6.41 6.31
CA PRO A 82 8.82 7.78 6.82
C PRO A 82 9.65 8.84 6.07
N ASP A 83 10.85 8.50 5.60
CA ASP A 83 11.71 9.41 4.84
C ASP A 83 11.12 9.83 3.49
N ALA A 84 10.15 9.09 2.96
CA ALA A 84 9.47 9.40 1.71
C ALA A 84 8.06 9.97 1.92
N GLN A 85 7.59 10.05 3.15
CA GLN A 85 6.27 10.59 3.47
C GLN A 85 6.28 12.12 3.45
N GLY A 86 5.10 12.72 3.23
CA GLY A 86 4.93 14.18 3.22
C GLY A 86 5.54 14.87 2.02
N ARG A 87 5.85 14.15 0.93
CA ARG A 87 6.47 14.68 -0.28
C ARG A 87 5.57 14.58 -1.52
N GLY A 88 4.31 14.19 -1.33
CA GLY A 88 3.34 14.05 -2.41
C GLY A 88 3.48 12.77 -3.24
N ILE A 89 4.38 11.86 -2.89
CA ILE A 89 4.64 10.63 -3.65
C ILE A 89 3.44 9.69 -3.58
N GLY A 90 2.88 9.48 -2.39
CA GLY A 90 1.71 8.63 -2.22
C GLY A 90 0.51 9.13 -3.03
N THR A 91 0.26 10.42 -3.00
CA THR A 91 -0.79 11.05 -3.80
C THR A 91 -0.56 10.84 -5.30
N ALA A 92 0.67 11.02 -5.76
CA ALA A 92 1.02 10.83 -7.18
C ALA A 92 0.80 9.37 -7.62
N LEU A 93 1.22 8.41 -6.80
CA LEU A 93 1.02 6.98 -7.07
C LEU A 93 -0.46 6.61 -7.14
N ILE A 94 -1.26 7.10 -6.20
CA ILE A 94 -2.70 6.83 -6.18
C ILE A 94 -3.37 7.44 -7.41
N ARG A 95 -2.99 8.65 -7.79
CA ARG A 95 -3.53 9.31 -8.99
C ARG A 95 -3.23 8.54 -10.27
N GLU A 96 -2.05 7.94 -10.38
CA GLU A 96 -1.72 7.07 -11.51
C GLU A 96 -2.64 5.84 -11.58
N VAL A 97 -2.91 5.20 -10.44
CA VAL A 97 -3.83 4.07 -10.37
C VAL A 97 -5.25 4.49 -10.72
N LEU A 98 -5.70 5.66 -10.24
CA LEU A 98 -7.01 6.21 -10.59
C LEU A 98 -7.13 6.51 -12.08
N ALA A 99 -6.07 7.00 -12.71
CA ALA A 99 -6.04 7.24 -14.15
C ALA A 99 -6.17 5.93 -14.94
N GLU A 100 -5.50 4.87 -14.50
CA GLU A 100 -5.65 3.54 -15.10
C GLU A 100 -7.08 3.02 -14.97
N GLY A 101 -7.72 3.23 -13.81
CA GLY A 101 -9.11 2.88 -13.59
C GLY A 101 -10.05 3.62 -14.54
N ALA A 102 -9.87 4.93 -14.68
CA ALA A 102 -10.67 5.76 -15.57
C ALA A 102 -10.49 5.33 -17.03
N ALA A 103 -9.26 5.08 -17.46
CA ALA A 103 -8.96 4.67 -18.83
C ALA A 103 -9.56 3.30 -19.19
N SER A 104 -9.69 2.40 -18.22
CA SER A 104 -10.19 1.04 -18.43
C SER A 104 -11.65 0.84 -18.01
N GLY A 105 -12.31 1.88 -17.50
CA GLY A 105 -13.68 1.79 -17.00
C GLY A 105 -13.84 0.94 -15.75
N ARG A 106 -12.78 0.79 -14.95
CA ARG A 106 -12.80 -0.01 -13.72
C ARG A 106 -12.73 0.89 -12.49
N PRO A 107 -13.57 0.67 -11.48
CA PRO A 107 -13.40 1.35 -10.19
C PRO A 107 -12.13 0.88 -9.50
N VAL A 108 -11.59 1.74 -8.63
CA VAL A 108 -10.44 1.39 -7.79
C VAL A 108 -10.94 1.20 -6.36
N ALA A 109 -10.58 0.05 -5.77
CA ALA A 109 -10.96 -0.30 -4.41
C ALA A 109 -9.72 -0.47 -3.54
N LEU A 110 -9.88 -0.24 -2.25
CA LEU A 110 -8.84 -0.46 -1.25
C LEU A 110 -9.46 -0.76 0.12
N GLU A 111 -8.61 -1.24 1.02
CA GLU A 111 -8.95 -1.34 2.44
C GLU A 111 -7.96 -0.52 3.26
N VAL A 112 -8.43 0.10 4.33
CA VAL A 112 -7.63 0.87 5.28
C VAL A 112 -8.01 0.50 6.70
N LEU A 113 -7.02 0.47 7.60
CA LEU A 113 -7.27 0.16 9.01
C LEU A 113 -7.96 1.34 9.68
N THR A 114 -8.96 1.04 10.54
CA THR A 114 -9.68 2.06 11.32
C THR A 114 -8.74 2.88 12.22
N VAL A 115 -7.61 2.30 12.64
CA VAL A 115 -6.61 2.97 13.46
C VAL A 115 -5.69 3.90 12.67
N ASN A 116 -5.91 4.01 11.34
CA ASN A 116 -5.13 4.88 10.46
C ASN A 116 -6.04 5.95 9.82
N PRO A 117 -6.58 6.90 10.61
CA PRO A 117 -7.49 7.92 10.09
C PRO A 117 -6.80 8.88 9.11
N ARG A 118 -5.48 9.04 9.22
CA ARG A 118 -4.71 9.89 8.30
C ARG A 118 -4.76 9.35 6.87
N ALA A 119 -4.58 8.03 6.70
CA ALA A 119 -4.68 7.41 5.38
C ALA A 119 -6.12 7.48 4.85
N GLN A 120 -7.10 7.20 5.70
CA GLN A 120 -8.51 7.32 5.31
C GLN A 120 -8.85 8.73 4.81
N ALA A 121 -8.39 9.76 5.52
CA ALA A 121 -8.60 11.16 5.13
C ALA A 121 -7.93 11.47 3.78
N LEU A 122 -6.75 10.94 3.53
CA LEU A 122 -6.07 11.09 2.23
C LEU A 122 -6.90 10.49 1.09
N TYR A 123 -7.40 9.27 1.28
CA TYR A 123 -8.22 8.60 0.27
C TYR A 123 -9.53 9.37 0.03
N GLU A 124 -10.17 9.87 1.07
CA GLU A 124 -11.38 10.70 0.95
C GLU A 124 -11.12 11.98 0.14
N ARG A 125 -9.99 12.66 0.39
CA ARG A 125 -9.60 13.83 -0.39
C ARG A 125 -9.38 13.52 -1.87
N LEU A 126 -8.98 12.31 -2.19
CA LEU A 126 -8.78 11.85 -3.56
C LEU A 126 -10.05 11.31 -4.21
N GLY A 127 -11.17 11.34 -3.51
CA GLY A 127 -12.47 10.96 -4.06
C GLY A 127 -12.94 9.55 -3.71
N PHE A 128 -12.20 8.80 -2.90
CA PHE A 128 -12.67 7.50 -2.41
C PHE A 128 -13.78 7.68 -1.39
N ARG A 129 -14.73 6.77 -1.40
CA ARG A 129 -15.85 6.72 -0.45
C ARG A 129 -15.87 5.39 0.27
N GLU A 130 -16.25 5.41 1.54
CA GLU A 130 -16.46 4.21 2.30
C GLU A 130 -17.65 3.44 1.73
N VAL A 131 -17.45 2.15 1.44
CA VAL A 131 -18.49 1.26 0.92
C VAL A 131 -18.80 0.10 1.87
N GLY A 132 -18.02 -0.07 2.93
CA GLY A 132 -18.27 -1.09 3.94
C GLY A 132 -17.21 -1.09 5.02
N ARG A 133 -17.49 -1.81 6.09
CA ARG A 133 -16.59 -2.05 7.21
C ARG A 133 -16.65 -3.51 7.62
N SER A 134 -15.51 -4.04 8.03
CA SER A 134 -15.42 -5.37 8.60
C SER A 134 -14.36 -5.37 9.70
N GLY A 135 -14.81 -5.36 10.97
CA GLY A 135 -13.92 -5.29 12.11
C GLY A 135 -13.07 -4.02 12.08
N VAL A 136 -11.75 -4.18 11.96
CA VAL A 136 -10.77 -3.09 11.99
C VAL A 136 -10.46 -2.52 10.60
N LYS A 137 -11.16 -2.96 9.56
CA LYS A 137 -10.92 -2.53 8.18
C LYS A 137 -12.09 -1.74 7.62
N VAL A 138 -11.77 -0.65 6.94
CA VAL A 138 -12.71 0.15 6.17
C VAL A 138 -12.45 -0.12 4.70
N ARG A 139 -13.48 -0.54 3.98
CA ARG A 139 -13.39 -0.72 2.53
C ARG A 139 -13.82 0.57 1.84
N MET A 140 -13.02 1.01 0.89
CA MET A 140 -13.26 2.25 0.15
C MET A 140 -13.20 1.98 -1.36
N ARG A 141 -13.95 2.79 -2.11
CA ARG A 141 -13.99 2.70 -3.57
C ARG A 141 -14.05 4.10 -4.18
N HIS A 142 -13.38 4.23 -5.30
CA HIS A 142 -13.43 5.45 -6.10
C HIS A 142 -14.36 5.29 -7.29
#